data_e5046dc48fccbd104cba2d9c56d728ea
#
_entry.id   e5046dc48fccbd104cba2d9c56d728ea
#
_cell.length_a   1.000
_cell.length_b   1.000
_cell.length_c   1.000
_cell.angle_alpha   90.00
_cell.angle_beta   90.00
_cell.angle_gamma   90.00
#
_symmetry.space_group_name_H-M   'P 1'
#
loop_
_entity.id
_entity.type
_entity.pdbx_description
1 polymer ?
#
loop_
_entity_poly.entity_id
_entity_poly.type
_entity_poly.pdbx_seq_one_letter_code
_entity_poly.pdbx_strand_id
1 'polypeptide(L)'
;MAKTWAEIRSETLNLGFEKVKAYDKNRAAYVEAYNWRQGYIASDIGGILDKITVTARVRDKRQIFDVFSTVTDLGYDYVGLADIGVLNEYNHRIDGAAYMDNRFVTVPATMEGKLNIYYYRMPERITLDSPDDTEVEIPTKWANLMPYLMANRLYLDDDASKAGYYWNLYDDMRQRLLDRENMPMVTVVGNIDIDEYEVW
;
A
#
# COMPACT_ATOMS: atom_id res chain seq x y z
N MET A 1 -8.35 -1.06 -12.42
CA MET A 1 -9.42 -0.84 -11.44
C MET A 1 -8.92 -1.35 -10.09
N ALA A 2 -9.11 -0.61 -9.01
CA ALA A 2 -8.89 -1.12 -7.67
C ALA A 2 -9.90 -2.25 -7.37
N LYS A 3 -9.53 -3.18 -6.49
CA LYS A 3 -10.48 -4.20 -6.00
C LYS A 3 -11.36 -3.62 -4.91
N THR A 4 -12.60 -4.08 -4.86
CA THR A 4 -13.53 -3.72 -3.78
C THR A 4 -13.48 -4.73 -2.65
N TRP A 5 -13.95 -4.32 -1.48
CA TRP A 5 -14.13 -5.21 -0.33
C TRP A 5 -15.04 -6.41 -0.66
N ALA A 6 -16.13 -6.18 -1.41
CA ALA A 6 -17.04 -7.24 -1.83
C ALA A 6 -16.35 -8.30 -2.70
N GLU A 7 -15.49 -7.88 -3.62
CA GLU A 7 -14.75 -8.79 -4.50
C GLU A 7 -13.79 -9.68 -3.69
N ILE A 8 -12.97 -9.09 -2.82
CA ILE A 8 -12.03 -9.85 -1.96
C ILE A 8 -12.78 -10.84 -1.07
N ARG A 9 -13.86 -10.39 -0.45
CA ARG A 9 -14.72 -11.22 0.38
C ARG A 9 -15.32 -12.39 -0.39
N SER A 10 -15.87 -12.12 -1.58
CA SER A 10 -16.47 -13.15 -2.44
C SER A 10 -15.44 -14.19 -2.89
N GLU A 11 -14.25 -13.75 -3.28
CA GLU A 11 -13.16 -14.65 -3.63
C GLU A 11 -12.72 -15.51 -2.44
N THR A 12 -12.64 -14.92 -1.24
CA THR A 12 -12.35 -15.67 0.00
C THR A 12 -13.40 -16.73 0.27
N LEU A 13 -14.69 -16.39 0.15
CA LEU A 13 -15.79 -17.35 0.31
C LEU A 13 -15.67 -18.53 -0.68
N ASN A 14 -15.27 -18.28 -1.91
CA ASN A 14 -15.10 -19.31 -2.95
C ASN A 14 -13.95 -20.26 -2.66
N LEU A 15 -13.04 -19.96 -1.73
CA LEU A 15 -11.95 -20.84 -1.31
C LEU A 15 -12.39 -21.95 -0.33
N GLY A 16 -13.69 -22.17 -0.16
CA GLY A 16 -14.23 -23.29 0.62
C GLY A 16 -14.92 -22.92 1.92
N PHE A 17 -15.12 -21.63 2.15
CA PHE A 17 -16.01 -21.16 3.21
C PHE A 17 -17.44 -21.20 2.68
N GLU A 18 -18.19 -22.19 3.11
CA GLU A 18 -19.52 -22.41 2.58
C GLU A 18 -20.46 -21.20 2.76
N LYS A 19 -20.81 -20.60 1.62
CA LYS A 19 -22.02 -19.80 1.35
C LYS A 19 -22.19 -18.46 2.09
N VAL A 20 -22.84 -17.54 1.41
CA VAL A 20 -23.28 -16.21 1.88
C VAL A 20 -23.83 -16.20 3.31
N LYS A 21 -24.51 -17.27 3.73
CA LYS A 21 -24.99 -17.43 5.12
C LYS A 21 -23.87 -17.55 6.16
N ALA A 22 -22.70 -18.08 5.80
CA ALA A 22 -21.55 -18.14 6.72
C ALA A 22 -20.93 -16.75 6.93
N TYR A 23 -20.94 -15.91 5.90
CA TYR A 23 -20.47 -14.52 6.02
C TYR A 23 -21.32 -13.69 6.99
N ASP A 24 -22.64 -13.70 6.83
CA ASP A 24 -23.53 -12.89 7.67
C ASP A 24 -23.37 -13.20 9.16
N LYS A 25 -23.10 -14.47 9.49
CA LYS A 25 -22.84 -14.90 10.87
C LYS A 25 -21.43 -14.57 11.36
N ASN A 26 -20.46 -14.46 10.46
CA ASN A 26 -19.03 -14.35 10.77
C ASN A 26 -18.43 -13.05 10.22
N ARG A 27 -19.24 -12.03 9.91
CA ARG A 27 -18.79 -10.78 9.29
C ARG A 27 -17.60 -10.15 10.01
N ALA A 28 -17.64 -10.16 11.34
CA ALA A 28 -16.54 -9.64 12.16
C ALA A 28 -15.23 -10.40 11.93
N ALA A 29 -15.27 -11.74 11.80
CA ALA A 29 -14.08 -12.54 11.55
C ALA A 29 -13.46 -12.26 10.19
N TYR A 30 -14.28 -12.00 9.15
CA TYR A 30 -13.76 -11.62 7.82
C TYR A 30 -13.09 -10.24 7.84
N VAL A 31 -13.71 -9.26 8.51
CA VAL A 31 -13.16 -7.90 8.68
C VAL A 31 -11.84 -7.97 9.47
N GLU A 32 -11.81 -8.73 10.56
CA GLU A 32 -10.60 -8.93 11.35
C GLU A 32 -9.50 -9.63 10.54
N ALA A 33 -9.83 -10.70 9.81
CA ALA A 33 -8.89 -11.43 8.98
C ALA A 33 -8.28 -10.52 7.90
N TYR A 34 -9.08 -9.69 7.25
CA TYR A 34 -8.61 -8.70 6.30
C TYR A 34 -7.65 -7.70 6.95
N ASN A 35 -8.09 -7.01 8.00
CA ASN A 35 -7.32 -5.97 8.66
C ASN A 35 -6.00 -6.48 9.26
N TRP A 36 -6.00 -7.70 9.77
CA TRP A 36 -4.76 -8.30 10.25
C TRP A 36 -3.80 -8.66 9.13
N ARG A 37 -4.33 -9.15 8.01
CA ARG A 37 -3.52 -9.66 6.90
C ARG A 37 -3.07 -8.58 5.92
N GLN A 38 -3.75 -7.47 5.82
CA GLN A 38 -3.31 -6.36 4.95
C GLN A 38 -1.92 -5.84 5.32
N GLY A 39 -1.54 -5.93 6.60
CA GLY A 39 -0.21 -5.54 7.09
C GLY A 39 0.94 -6.34 6.45
N TYR A 40 0.72 -7.62 6.13
CA TYR A 40 1.71 -8.43 5.43
C TYR A 40 1.96 -7.89 4.02
N ILE A 41 0.90 -7.63 3.27
CA ILE A 41 1.01 -7.05 1.92
C ILE A 41 1.60 -5.65 1.99
N ALA A 42 1.15 -4.82 2.93
CA ALA A 42 1.68 -3.47 3.11
C ALA A 42 3.19 -3.50 3.39
N SER A 43 3.69 -4.45 4.19
CA SER A 43 5.13 -4.63 4.41
C SER A 43 5.88 -4.97 3.12
N ASP A 44 5.31 -5.81 2.25
CA ASP A 44 5.95 -6.22 1.00
C ASP A 44 6.05 -5.07 -0.01
N ILE A 45 5.05 -4.21 -0.06
CA ILE A 45 5.01 -3.06 -0.98
C ILE A 45 5.59 -1.77 -0.40
N GLY A 46 6.08 -1.82 0.86
CA GLY A 46 6.64 -0.65 1.55
C GLY A 46 5.61 0.37 2.04
N GLY A 47 4.32 0.00 2.08
CA GLY A 47 3.21 0.88 2.48
C GLY A 47 2.49 1.55 1.31
N ILE A 48 1.47 2.31 1.63
CA ILE A 48 0.70 3.13 0.68
C ILE A 48 1.34 4.51 0.61
N LEU A 49 1.78 4.91 -0.58
CA LEU A 49 2.33 6.24 -0.81
C LEU A 49 1.23 7.29 -0.71
N ASP A 50 1.44 8.26 0.16
CA ASP A 50 0.53 9.39 0.35
C ASP A 50 1.31 10.69 0.55
N LYS A 51 0.64 11.82 0.68
CA LYS A 51 1.28 13.11 0.87
C LYS A 51 0.54 13.99 1.86
N ILE A 52 1.29 14.75 2.62
CA ILE A 52 0.77 15.91 3.36
C ILE A 52 1.26 17.20 2.72
N THR A 53 0.43 18.26 2.83
CA THR A 53 0.81 19.60 2.40
C THR A 53 0.98 20.47 3.63
N VAL A 54 2.17 21.01 3.82
CA VAL A 54 2.50 21.94 4.90
C VAL A 54 2.83 23.31 4.34
N THR A 55 2.71 24.36 5.15
CA THR A 55 3.06 25.72 4.73
C THR A 55 4.35 26.14 5.42
N ALA A 56 5.38 26.39 4.62
CA ALA A 56 6.63 26.98 5.07
C ALA A 56 6.48 28.52 5.10
N ARG A 57 7.16 29.17 6.04
CA ARG A 57 7.23 30.63 6.16
C ARG A 57 8.67 31.02 6.44
N VAL A 58 9.13 32.12 5.87
CA VAL A 58 10.48 32.64 6.15
C VAL A 58 10.72 32.74 7.66
N ARG A 59 11.83 32.19 8.13
CA ARG A 59 12.27 32.15 9.54
C ARG A 59 13.75 32.50 9.65
N ASP A 60 14.23 32.73 10.87
CA ASP A 60 15.66 32.90 11.14
C ASP A 60 16.44 31.56 11.18
N LYS A 61 15.72 30.47 11.36
CA LYS A 61 16.30 29.12 11.45
C LYS A 61 15.57 28.14 10.52
N ARG A 62 16.23 27.03 10.19
CA ARG A 62 15.61 25.92 9.44
C ARG A 62 14.27 25.54 10.07
N GLN A 63 13.29 25.28 9.24
CA GLN A 63 11.97 24.84 9.66
C GLN A 63 11.97 23.32 9.75
N ILE A 64 11.32 22.79 10.78
CA ILE A 64 11.20 21.35 11.04
C ILE A 64 9.72 21.01 11.07
N PHE A 65 9.34 19.99 10.28
CA PHE A 65 7.98 19.44 10.23
C PHE A 65 8.01 18.03 10.79
N ASP A 66 7.21 17.75 11.81
CA ASP A 66 7.00 16.41 12.37
C ASP A 66 5.91 15.71 11.53
N VAL A 67 6.35 14.94 10.54
CA VAL A 67 5.47 14.22 9.62
C VAL A 67 4.74 13.10 10.35
N PHE A 68 5.43 12.37 11.24
CA PHE A 68 4.82 11.32 12.04
C PHE A 68 3.61 11.82 12.84
N SER A 69 3.79 12.89 13.62
CA SER A 69 2.70 13.44 14.41
C SER A 69 1.55 13.94 13.53
N THR A 70 1.88 14.63 12.43
CA THR A 70 0.86 15.15 11.50
C THR A 70 0.02 14.02 10.90
N VAL A 71 0.66 12.92 10.46
CA VAL A 71 -0.03 11.78 9.85
C VAL A 71 -0.87 11.02 10.88
N THR A 72 -0.32 10.85 12.11
CA THR A 72 -1.05 10.20 13.21
C THR A 72 -2.28 11.02 13.65
N ASP A 73 -2.15 12.34 13.69
CA ASP A 73 -3.28 13.24 14.00
C ASP A 73 -4.39 13.19 12.94
N LEU A 74 -4.05 12.84 11.69
CA LEU A 74 -5.02 12.56 10.62
C LEU A 74 -5.66 11.16 10.74
N GLY A 75 -5.24 10.33 11.69
CA GLY A 75 -5.79 9.00 11.95
C GLY A 75 -5.15 7.88 11.15
N TYR A 76 -4.00 8.11 10.50
CA TYR A 76 -3.31 7.09 9.72
C TYR A 76 -2.13 6.47 10.50
N ASP A 77 -1.89 5.18 10.26
CA ASP A 77 -0.74 4.45 10.78
C ASP A 77 0.50 4.75 9.90
N TYR A 78 1.40 5.60 10.38
CA TYR A 78 2.60 6.02 9.69
C TYR A 78 3.64 4.89 9.57
N VAL A 79 4.24 4.74 8.38
CA VAL A 79 5.29 3.75 8.10
C VAL A 79 6.66 4.43 7.95
N GLY A 80 6.74 5.50 7.17
CA GLY A 80 8.02 6.18 6.94
C GLY A 80 7.93 7.29 5.89
N LEU A 81 9.01 8.06 5.78
CA LEU A 81 9.16 9.06 4.73
C LEU A 81 9.47 8.39 3.39
N ALA A 82 8.93 8.93 2.30
CA ALA A 82 9.24 8.46 0.96
C ALA A 82 10.45 9.20 0.38
N ASP A 83 11.30 8.48 -0.37
CA ASP A 83 12.52 9.02 -0.98
C ASP A 83 12.29 10.00 -2.15
N ILE A 84 11.04 10.35 -2.42
CA ILE A 84 10.67 11.31 -3.48
C ILE A 84 11.26 12.69 -3.22
N GLY A 85 11.43 13.06 -1.96
CA GLY A 85 11.87 14.37 -1.55
C GLY A 85 10.71 15.29 -1.15
N VAL A 86 11.05 16.51 -0.77
CA VAL A 86 10.09 17.59 -0.52
C VAL A 86 9.89 18.35 -1.81
N LEU A 87 8.65 18.49 -2.25
CA LEU A 87 8.29 19.20 -3.48
C LEU A 87 7.53 20.48 -3.14
N ASN A 88 7.68 21.51 -3.95
CA ASN A 88 6.82 22.69 -3.89
C ASN A 88 5.44 22.39 -4.56
N GLU A 89 4.56 23.37 -4.57
CA GLU A 89 3.23 23.28 -5.20
C GLU A 89 3.28 23.01 -6.71
N TYR A 90 4.41 23.28 -7.37
CA TYR A 90 4.66 23.03 -8.80
C TYR A 90 5.38 21.69 -9.06
N ASN A 91 5.48 20.82 -8.03
CA ASN A 91 6.20 19.52 -8.07
C ASN A 91 7.71 19.66 -8.34
N HIS A 92 8.33 20.79 -8.06
CA HIS A 92 9.77 20.95 -8.10
C HIS A 92 10.38 20.58 -6.73
N ARG A 93 11.47 19.83 -6.77
CA ARG A 93 12.19 19.42 -5.56
C ARG A 93 12.80 20.64 -4.87
N ILE A 94 12.72 20.66 -3.54
CA ILE A 94 13.28 21.72 -2.71
C ILE A 94 14.74 21.39 -2.38
N ASP A 95 15.64 22.23 -2.88
CA ASP A 95 17.06 22.12 -2.57
C ASP A 95 17.31 22.40 -1.09
N GLY A 96 18.20 21.60 -0.48
CA GLY A 96 18.54 21.75 0.92
C GLY A 96 17.47 21.25 1.92
N ALA A 97 16.38 20.65 1.45
CA ALA A 97 15.51 19.85 2.30
C ALA A 97 16.25 18.57 2.73
N ALA A 98 16.03 18.13 3.97
CA ALA A 98 16.63 16.91 4.49
C ALA A 98 15.63 16.13 5.37
N TYR A 99 15.77 14.81 5.36
CA TYR A 99 15.02 13.91 6.23
C TYR A 99 15.85 13.59 7.48
N MET A 100 15.20 13.49 8.62
CA MET A 100 15.81 13.15 9.89
C MET A 100 14.96 12.07 10.59
N ASP A 101 15.63 11.02 11.01
CA ASP A 101 15.07 9.93 11.84
C ASP A 101 13.79 9.28 11.25
N ASN A 102 13.67 9.27 9.93
CA ASN A 102 12.45 8.78 9.23
C ASN A 102 11.14 9.38 9.76
N ARG A 103 11.19 10.55 10.37
CA ARG A 103 10.08 11.23 11.05
C ARG A 103 9.98 12.71 10.70
N PHE A 104 11.12 13.39 10.68
CA PHE A 104 11.15 14.83 10.51
C PHE A 104 11.63 15.22 9.12
N VAL A 105 11.06 16.29 8.62
CA VAL A 105 11.53 16.96 7.41
C VAL A 105 12.01 18.36 7.78
N THR A 106 13.20 18.71 7.34
CA THR A 106 13.75 20.06 7.53
C THR A 106 13.88 20.76 6.18
N VAL A 107 13.54 22.06 6.16
CA VAL A 107 13.72 22.90 4.97
C VAL A 107 14.50 24.15 5.30
N PRO A 108 15.11 24.84 4.30
CA PRO A 108 15.83 26.08 4.53
C PRO A 108 14.98 27.15 5.23
N ALA A 109 15.63 28.00 6.02
CA ALA A 109 14.99 29.09 6.74
C ALA A 109 14.25 30.09 5.82
N THR A 110 14.80 30.29 4.64
CA THR A 110 14.27 31.21 3.62
C THR A 110 13.11 30.63 2.80
N MET A 111 12.77 29.34 3.05
CA MET A 111 11.71 28.68 2.28
C MET A 111 10.34 29.23 2.68
N GLU A 112 9.53 29.56 1.66
CA GLU A 112 8.17 30.05 1.80
C GLU A 112 7.25 29.35 0.79
N GLY A 113 5.99 29.16 1.18
CA GLY A 113 4.95 28.57 0.33
C GLY A 113 4.52 27.18 0.75
N LYS A 114 3.70 26.57 -0.09
CA LYS A 114 3.19 25.21 0.15
C LYS A 114 4.22 24.17 -0.25
N LEU A 115 4.41 23.17 0.62
CA LEU A 115 5.32 22.08 0.43
C LEU A 115 4.54 20.77 0.52
N ASN A 116 4.77 19.88 -0.44
CA ASN A 116 4.26 18.52 -0.45
C ASN A 116 5.35 17.59 0.10
N ILE A 117 5.05 16.87 1.17
CA ILE A 117 5.91 15.88 1.79
C ILE A 117 5.28 14.52 1.59
N TYR A 118 5.99 13.63 0.93
CA TYR A 118 5.53 12.27 0.64
C TYR A 118 5.98 11.30 1.73
N TYR A 119 5.07 10.40 2.09
CA TYR A 119 5.29 9.41 3.13
C TYR A 119 4.57 8.11 2.79
N TYR A 120 4.93 7.04 3.49
CA TYR A 120 4.22 5.78 3.45
C TYR A 120 3.37 5.60 4.70
N ARG A 121 2.18 5.05 4.54
CA ARG A 121 1.27 4.68 5.60
C ARG A 121 0.70 3.28 5.40
N MET A 122 0.12 2.73 6.45
CA MET A 122 -0.66 1.50 6.32
C MET A 122 -1.95 1.78 5.55
N PRO A 123 -2.48 0.78 4.83
CA PRO A 123 -3.81 0.88 4.20
C PRO A 123 -4.89 1.15 5.24
N GLU A 124 -5.96 1.84 4.83
CA GLU A 124 -7.12 2.04 5.68
C GLU A 124 -7.78 0.72 6.06
N ARG A 125 -8.29 0.67 7.29
CA ARG A 125 -8.97 -0.52 7.80
C ARG A 125 -10.40 -0.58 7.28
N ILE A 126 -10.82 -1.79 6.88
CA ILE A 126 -12.23 -2.08 6.65
C ILE A 126 -12.91 -2.22 8.02
N THR A 127 -14.12 -1.68 8.14
CA THR A 127 -14.97 -1.78 9.33
C THR A 127 -16.23 -2.61 9.04
N LEU A 128 -16.99 -2.91 10.08
CA LEU A 128 -18.27 -3.60 9.91
C LEU A 128 -19.29 -2.76 9.12
N ASP A 129 -19.14 -1.44 9.17
CA ASP A 129 -20.02 -0.48 8.50
C ASP A 129 -19.49 -0.06 7.12
N SER A 130 -18.31 -0.53 6.73
CA SER A 130 -17.77 -0.23 5.39
C SER A 130 -18.69 -0.76 4.30
N PRO A 131 -19.06 0.08 3.31
CA PRO A 131 -19.85 -0.34 2.16
C PRO A 131 -19.18 -1.47 1.38
N ASP A 132 -19.97 -2.27 0.69
CA ASP A 132 -19.47 -3.39 -0.11
C ASP A 132 -18.61 -2.92 -1.29
N ASP A 133 -18.87 -1.75 -1.83
CA ASP A 133 -18.15 -1.10 -2.92
C ASP A 133 -16.91 -0.29 -2.46
N THR A 134 -16.57 -0.36 -1.16
CA THR A 134 -15.34 0.25 -0.65
C THR A 134 -14.13 -0.28 -1.42
N GLU A 135 -13.43 0.60 -2.15
CA GLU A 135 -12.17 0.25 -2.81
C GLU A 135 -11.08 0.04 -1.78
N VAL A 136 -10.34 -1.05 -1.92
CA VAL A 136 -9.18 -1.31 -1.06
C VAL A 136 -7.96 -0.59 -1.62
N GLU A 137 -7.17 0.01 -0.75
CA GLU A 137 -6.02 0.81 -1.15
C GLU A 137 -4.81 -0.03 -1.62
N ILE A 138 -4.83 -1.33 -1.36
CA ILE A 138 -3.77 -2.25 -1.83
C ILE A 138 -3.81 -2.36 -3.35
N PRO A 139 -2.66 -2.20 -4.05
CA PRO A 139 -2.61 -2.36 -5.51
C PRO A 139 -3.22 -3.68 -5.98
N THR A 140 -4.00 -3.67 -7.07
CA THR A 140 -4.82 -4.79 -7.54
C THR A 140 -4.05 -6.11 -7.65
N LYS A 141 -2.80 -6.08 -8.15
CA LYS A 141 -1.97 -7.28 -8.27
C LYS A 141 -1.70 -7.94 -6.93
N TRP A 142 -1.51 -7.15 -5.88
CA TRP A 142 -1.31 -7.60 -4.52
C TRP A 142 -2.63 -7.93 -3.82
N ALA A 143 -3.68 -7.17 -4.09
CA ALA A 143 -5.02 -7.42 -3.57
C ALA A 143 -5.59 -8.80 -4.02
N ASN A 144 -5.11 -9.34 -5.15
CA ASN A 144 -5.45 -10.70 -5.59
C ASN A 144 -4.91 -11.80 -4.66
N LEU A 145 -3.94 -11.49 -3.81
CA LEU A 145 -3.39 -12.44 -2.83
C LEU A 145 -4.15 -12.42 -1.50
N MET A 146 -4.91 -11.35 -1.24
CA MET A 146 -5.65 -11.17 0.01
C MET A 146 -6.60 -12.33 0.34
N PRO A 147 -7.36 -12.92 -0.61
CA PRO A 147 -8.23 -14.05 -0.31
C PRO A 147 -7.50 -15.24 0.32
N TYR A 148 -6.29 -15.55 -0.12
CA TYR A 148 -5.49 -16.64 0.43
C TYR A 148 -5.01 -16.33 1.86
N LEU A 149 -4.58 -15.12 2.12
CA LEU A 149 -4.21 -14.67 3.46
C LEU A 149 -5.39 -14.67 4.42
N MET A 150 -6.56 -14.22 3.97
CA MET A 150 -7.78 -14.27 4.76
C MET A 150 -8.20 -15.70 5.04
N ALA A 151 -8.16 -16.59 4.03
CA ALA A 151 -8.44 -18.01 4.20
C ALA A 151 -7.47 -18.66 5.20
N ASN A 152 -6.18 -18.37 5.09
CA ASN A 152 -5.19 -18.84 6.08
C ASN A 152 -5.61 -18.40 7.50
N ARG A 153 -5.98 -17.16 7.72
CA ARG A 153 -6.37 -16.67 9.06
C ARG A 153 -7.65 -17.30 9.57
N LEU A 154 -8.66 -17.46 8.69
CA LEU A 154 -9.98 -18.00 9.06
C LEU A 154 -9.90 -19.50 9.39
N TYR A 155 -8.96 -20.25 8.81
CA TYR A 155 -8.76 -21.66 9.13
C TYR A 155 -7.78 -21.92 10.27
N LEU A 156 -7.08 -20.88 10.75
CA LEU A 156 -5.96 -21.07 11.68
C LEU A 156 -6.34 -21.80 12.96
N ASP A 157 -7.54 -21.54 13.47
CA ASP A 157 -8.03 -22.10 14.72
C ASP A 157 -8.80 -23.43 14.52
N ASP A 158 -9.31 -23.70 13.31
CA ASP A 158 -10.17 -24.85 13.02
C ASP A 158 -9.43 -25.97 12.28
N ASP A 159 -8.58 -25.64 11.31
CA ASP A 159 -7.88 -26.60 10.45
C ASP A 159 -6.49 -26.08 10.06
N ALA A 160 -5.51 -26.39 10.89
CA ALA A 160 -4.12 -25.96 10.68
C ALA A 160 -3.54 -26.45 9.35
N SER A 161 -4.01 -27.60 8.81
CA SER A 161 -3.55 -28.12 7.52
C SER A 161 -4.03 -27.24 6.37
N LYS A 162 -5.32 -26.85 6.37
CA LYS A 162 -5.85 -25.90 5.39
C LYS A 162 -5.24 -24.53 5.54
N ALA A 163 -5.05 -24.04 6.77
CA ALA A 163 -4.35 -22.77 7.01
C ALA A 163 -2.94 -22.80 6.38
N GLY A 164 -2.16 -23.86 6.61
CA GLY A 164 -0.85 -24.06 6.00
C GLY A 164 -0.89 -24.11 4.47
N TYR A 165 -1.88 -24.79 3.89
CA TYR A 165 -2.06 -24.84 2.44
C TYR A 165 -2.28 -23.45 1.83
N TYR A 166 -3.17 -22.62 2.41
CA TYR A 166 -3.42 -21.28 1.91
C TYR A 166 -2.25 -20.34 2.13
N TRP A 167 -1.50 -20.50 3.21
CA TRP A 167 -0.25 -19.77 3.41
C TRP A 167 0.77 -20.07 2.30
N ASN A 168 0.96 -21.36 1.96
CA ASN A 168 1.90 -21.75 0.91
C ASN A 168 1.49 -21.21 -0.47
N LEU A 169 0.17 -21.19 -0.78
CA LEU A 169 -0.33 -20.58 -2.02
C LEU A 169 -0.05 -19.08 -2.07
N TYR A 170 -0.28 -18.39 -0.94
CA TYR A 170 0.05 -16.97 -0.85
C TYR A 170 1.54 -16.73 -1.08
N ASP A 171 2.40 -17.45 -0.37
CA ASP A 171 3.85 -17.24 -0.42
C ASP A 171 4.43 -17.54 -1.81
N ASP A 172 3.98 -18.62 -2.48
CA ASP A 172 4.37 -18.91 -3.86
C ASP A 172 3.98 -17.77 -4.84
N MET A 173 2.76 -17.27 -4.74
CA MET A 173 2.30 -16.17 -5.57
C MET A 173 3.02 -14.86 -5.24
N ARG A 174 3.27 -14.60 -3.96
CA ARG A 174 4.03 -13.45 -3.47
C ARG A 174 5.45 -13.45 -4.05
N GLN A 175 6.16 -14.56 -3.96
CA GLN A 175 7.51 -14.67 -4.53
C GLN A 175 7.51 -14.36 -6.02
N ARG A 176 6.56 -14.89 -6.77
CA ARG A 176 6.44 -14.61 -8.22
C ARG A 176 6.19 -13.12 -8.52
N LEU A 177 5.45 -12.40 -7.65
CA LEU A 177 5.25 -10.96 -7.81
C LEU A 177 6.54 -10.20 -7.51
N LEU A 178 7.22 -10.52 -6.42
CA LEU A 178 8.49 -9.90 -6.04
C LEU A 178 9.57 -10.13 -7.10
N ASP A 179 9.67 -11.35 -7.64
CA ASP A 179 10.63 -11.66 -8.70
C ASP A 179 10.38 -10.83 -9.96
N ARG A 180 9.11 -10.61 -10.32
CA ARG A 180 8.75 -9.78 -11.47
C ARG A 180 9.05 -8.29 -11.23
N GLU A 181 8.89 -7.80 -10.02
CA GLU A 181 9.19 -6.41 -9.67
C GLU A 181 10.69 -6.14 -9.59
N ASN A 182 11.45 -7.13 -9.13
CA ASN A 182 12.91 -7.08 -9.03
C ASN A 182 13.63 -7.46 -10.34
N MET A 183 12.91 -7.96 -11.37
CA MET A 183 13.52 -8.15 -12.67
C MET A 183 14.03 -6.79 -13.18
N PRO A 184 15.34 -6.67 -13.46
CA PRO A 184 15.85 -5.46 -14.10
C PRO A 184 15.03 -5.29 -15.38
N MET A 185 14.48 -4.08 -15.59
CA MET A 185 13.96 -3.73 -16.89
C MET A 185 15.12 -3.91 -17.88
N VAL A 186 15.07 -4.99 -18.64
CA VAL A 186 15.94 -5.12 -19.80
C VAL A 186 15.47 -4.04 -20.75
N THR A 187 16.10 -2.87 -20.64
CA THR A 187 16.01 -1.87 -21.68
C THR A 187 16.71 -2.53 -22.87
N VAL A 188 15.91 -3.10 -23.76
CA VAL A 188 16.41 -3.50 -25.06
C VAL A 188 16.80 -2.20 -25.75
N VAL A 189 18.05 -1.76 -25.52
CA VAL A 189 18.69 -0.73 -26.32
C VAL A 189 19.13 -1.44 -27.61
N GLY A 190 18.16 -1.87 -28.39
CA GLY A 190 18.34 -2.22 -29.78
C GLY A 190 17.68 -1.13 -30.59
N ASN A 191 18.42 -0.46 -31.44
CA ASN A 191 17.82 0.20 -32.58
C ASN A 191 17.06 -0.88 -33.35
N ILE A 192 15.75 -0.99 -33.05
CA ILE A 192 14.84 -1.68 -33.94
C ILE A 192 14.55 -0.64 -35.02
N ASP A 193 15.24 -0.77 -36.15
CA ASP A 193 14.84 -0.12 -37.37
C ASP A 193 13.43 -0.64 -37.69
N ILE A 194 12.43 0.21 -37.45
CA ILE A 194 11.01 -0.10 -37.65
C ILE A 194 10.68 -0.22 -39.14
N ASP A 195 11.60 0.15 -40.02
CA ASP A 195 11.43 0.12 -41.50
C ASP A 195 11.54 -1.28 -42.11
N GLU A 196 11.90 -2.33 -41.36
CA GLU A 196 12.04 -3.70 -41.89
C GLU A 196 10.88 -4.65 -41.61
N TYR A 197 9.81 -4.21 -40.97
CA TYR A 197 8.61 -5.06 -40.80
C TYR A 197 7.52 -4.67 -41.79
N GLU A 198 7.54 -5.30 -42.96
CA GLU A 198 6.34 -5.41 -43.80
C GLU A 198 5.27 -6.16 -43.01
N VAL A 199 4.16 -5.46 -42.72
CA VAL A 199 2.95 -6.04 -42.14
C VAL A 199 2.25 -6.87 -43.23
N TRP A 200 2.23 -8.18 -43.07
CA TRP A 200 1.39 -9.10 -43.84
C TRP A 200 0.05 -9.33 -43.15
#